data_a964bdddc3cbedd320ed9ec3012aa647
#
_entry.id   a964bdddc3cbedd320ed9ec3012aa647
#
_cell.length_a   1.000
_cell.length_b   1.000
_cell.length_c   1.000
_cell.angle_alpha   90.00
_cell.angle_beta   90.00
_cell.angle_gamma   90.00
#
_symmetry.space_group_name_H-M   'P 1'
#
loop_
_entity.id
_entity.type
_entity.pdbx_description
1 polymer ?
#
loop_
_entity_poly.entity_id
_entity_poly.type
_entity_poly.pdbx_seq_one_letter_code
_entity_poly.pdbx_strand_id
1 'polypeptide(L)'
;MALKSSNKVDTNVYEIEVTVAPEEFTQACKDAYLKRRKSIQLPGFRKGKATQGMIEKLYGEGFFYEDALEIVYPAVVTAAIEEAGLRTVDSPAELDVKTISKSEGVDMTMKVTVYPEVKLGQYKGLEAVQLPTEADDEDVANELTNMLDRNSRLVTVEDRAAEMGDTAEIDFEGFVDGVAFDGGKGENYPLELGSGSFIPGFEEQVAGHKTEEAFDVNVTFPEEYQAENLAGKDAVFKVKIHEIKTKEVPVLDDEFAKDVSEFDTLDELKADLKKQLSEKKAENSRRDLENQLLEQAIDGMEAEIPEVMFTKRADEMINDYAYRLQAQGIDLQTYLQYMGQDMDAFRATFKDGAEKQVKASLVLEAIVAAEKLEATEDEINAEIDKLAQQYGMEAEQIKKAVPADQIAADVTTKKALDLIVDSAKLVAKKAEKKAAKKSTAKKADDKKAEKKPAAKKTAAKKPAAKKTAKKEEDAE
;
A
#
# COMPACT_ATOMS: atom_id res chain seq x y z
N MET A 1 -38.18 -20.91 12.75
CA MET A 1 -37.48 -20.48 11.52
C MET A 1 -37.14 -21.69 10.71
N ALA A 2 -37.32 -21.69 9.41
CA ALA A 2 -37.03 -22.87 8.58
C ALA A 2 -36.47 -22.41 7.23
N LEU A 3 -35.37 -22.99 6.83
CA LEU A 3 -34.87 -22.93 5.46
C LEU A 3 -35.83 -23.72 4.56
N LYS A 4 -36.42 -23.08 3.56
CA LYS A 4 -37.28 -23.76 2.57
C LYS A 4 -36.49 -24.36 1.43
N SER A 5 -35.57 -23.57 0.88
CA SER A 5 -34.73 -23.97 -0.24
C SER A 5 -33.43 -23.20 -0.28
N SER A 6 -32.38 -23.82 -0.81
CA SER A 6 -31.11 -23.21 -1.13
C SER A 6 -30.74 -23.66 -2.55
N ASN A 7 -30.80 -22.74 -3.50
CA ASN A 7 -30.57 -23.03 -4.91
C ASN A 7 -29.39 -22.22 -5.43
N LYS A 8 -28.47 -22.87 -6.13
CA LYS A 8 -27.41 -22.18 -6.84
C LYS A 8 -27.99 -21.49 -8.08
N VAL A 9 -27.90 -20.15 -8.14
CA VAL A 9 -28.49 -19.32 -9.22
C VAL A 9 -27.43 -18.89 -10.20
N ASP A 10 -26.20 -18.68 -9.69
CA ASP A 10 -25.05 -18.28 -10.49
C ASP A 10 -23.76 -18.83 -9.89
N THR A 11 -22.62 -18.61 -10.53
CA THR A 11 -21.33 -18.98 -9.96
C THR A 11 -21.13 -18.23 -8.64
N ASN A 12 -20.95 -18.99 -7.55
CA ASN A 12 -20.78 -18.46 -6.19
C ASN A 12 -21.96 -17.62 -5.64
N VAL A 13 -23.15 -17.72 -6.24
CA VAL A 13 -24.36 -17.06 -5.75
C VAL A 13 -25.46 -18.08 -5.51
N TYR A 14 -25.98 -18.11 -4.30
CA TYR A 14 -27.10 -18.94 -3.88
C TYR A 14 -28.30 -18.06 -3.56
N GLU A 15 -29.48 -18.52 -4.02
CA GLU A 15 -30.75 -17.96 -3.59
C GLU A 15 -31.31 -18.82 -2.46
N ILE A 16 -31.51 -18.19 -1.32
CA ILE A 16 -32.03 -18.82 -0.10
C ILE A 16 -33.45 -18.35 0.11
N GLU A 17 -34.41 -19.30 0.24
CA GLU A 17 -35.79 -19.02 0.62
C GLU A 17 -36.00 -19.42 2.07
N VAL A 18 -36.48 -18.48 2.88
CA VAL A 18 -36.65 -18.67 4.33
C VAL A 18 -38.03 -18.25 4.77
N THR A 19 -38.59 -19.04 5.72
CA THR A 19 -39.86 -18.72 6.37
C THR A 19 -39.64 -18.41 7.84
N VAL A 20 -40.21 -17.30 8.29
CA VAL A 20 -40.35 -16.96 9.70
C VAL A 20 -41.74 -17.38 10.17
N ALA A 21 -41.79 -18.15 11.23
CA ALA A 21 -43.07 -18.62 11.77
C ALA A 21 -43.96 -17.47 12.24
N PRO A 22 -45.32 -17.58 12.14
CA PRO A 22 -46.25 -16.55 12.56
C PRO A 22 -46.08 -16.12 14.02
N GLU A 23 -45.73 -17.05 14.91
CA GLU A 23 -45.50 -16.78 16.33
C GLU A 23 -44.27 -15.91 16.56
N GLU A 24 -43.14 -16.22 15.88
CA GLU A 24 -41.90 -15.48 15.96
C GLU A 24 -42.08 -14.06 15.40
N PHE A 25 -42.73 -13.93 14.23
CA PHE A 25 -43.01 -12.63 13.63
C PHE A 25 -43.96 -11.78 14.49
N THR A 26 -44.99 -12.39 15.09
CA THR A 26 -45.89 -11.70 16.03
C THR A 26 -45.14 -11.21 17.25
N GLN A 27 -44.18 -11.98 17.77
CA GLN A 27 -43.34 -11.54 18.88
C GLN A 27 -42.44 -10.36 18.47
N ALA A 28 -41.82 -10.42 17.30
CA ALA A 28 -41.03 -9.32 16.75
C ALA A 28 -41.85 -8.03 16.56
N CYS A 29 -43.11 -8.14 16.13
CA CYS A 29 -44.03 -7.00 16.07
C CYS A 29 -44.28 -6.36 17.45
N LYS A 30 -44.33 -7.18 18.52
CA LYS A 30 -44.45 -6.66 19.90
C LYS A 30 -43.18 -5.96 20.34
N ASP A 31 -42.01 -6.51 20.00
CA ASP A 31 -40.72 -5.92 20.35
C ASP A 31 -40.50 -4.61 19.60
N ALA A 32 -40.85 -4.55 18.31
CA ALA A 32 -40.87 -3.35 17.50
C ALA A 32 -41.76 -2.25 18.11
N TYR A 33 -43.00 -2.64 18.53
CA TYR A 33 -43.87 -1.72 19.26
C TYR A 33 -43.20 -1.23 20.55
N LEU A 34 -42.63 -2.09 21.38
CA LEU A 34 -41.98 -1.70 22.64
C LEU A 34 -40.81 -0.74 22.40
N LYS A 35 -40.04 -0.94 21.31
CA LYS A 35 -38.93 -0.06 20.91
C LYS A 35 -39.42 1.31 20.47
N ARG A 36 -40.46 1.38 19.61
CA ARG A 36 -40.96 2.63 19.02
C ARG A 36 -42.06 3.35 19.81
N ARG A 37 -42.76 2.68 20.72
CA ARG A 37 -43.92 3.27 21.43
C ARG A 37 -43.67 4.65 22.07
N LYS A 38 -42.42 4.89 22.52
CA LYS A 38 -42.05 6.14 23.17
C LYS A 38 -41.99 7.32 22.20
N SER A 39 -41.81 7.06 20.91
CA SER A 39 -41.76 8.09 19.85
C SER A 39 -43.13 8.38 19.24
N ILE A 40 -44.07 7.42 19.33
CA ILE A 40 -45.38 7.52 18.68
C ILE A 40 -46.33 8.40 19.51
N GLN A 41 -46.97 9.33 18.82
CA GLN A 41 -48.02 10.17 19.40
C GLN A 41 -49.31 9.94 18.62
N LEU A 42 -50.34 9.48 19.32
CA LEU A 42 -51.69 9.37 18.76
C LEU A 42 -52.60 10.53 19.22
N PRO A 43 -53.49 11.01 18.34
CA PRO A 43 -54.53 11.95 18.75
C PRO A 43 -55.38 11.40 19.89
N GLY A 44 -55.55 12.16 20.97
CA GLY A 44 -56.28 11.76 22.16
C GLY A 44 -55.53 10.91 23.18
N PHE A 45 -54.25 10.57 22.92
CA PHE A 45 -53.42 9.80 23.86
C PHE A 45 -52.14 10.55 24.25
N ARG A 46 -51.73 10.37 25.50
CA ARG A 46 -50.40 10.85 25.93
C ARG A 46 -49.32 10.04 25.19
N LYS A 47 -48.29 10.73 24.73
CA LYS A 47 -47.14 10.13 24.03
C LYS A 47 -46.62 8.86 24.74
N GLY A 48 -46.49 7.77 24.01
CA GLY A 48 -46.02 6.49 24.51
C GLY A 48 -47.04 5.66 25.33
N LYS A 49 -48.31 6.06 25.41
CA LYS A 49 -49.38 5.33 26.15
C LYS A 49 -50.39 4.64 25.25
N ALA A 50 -50.33 4.81 23.94
CA ALA A 50 -51.14 4.05 22.99
C ALA A 50 -50.74 2.57 23.00
N THR A 51 -51.70 1.66 22.97
CA THR A 51 -51.44 0.23 22.86
C THR A 51 -51.16 -0.15 21.42
N GLN A 52 -50.43 -1.26 21.20
CA GLN A 52 -50.12 -1.78 19.86
C GLN A 52 -51.39 -1.89 18.98
N GLY A 53 -52.46 -2.50 19.49
CA GLY A 53 -53.70 -2.70 18.71
C GLY A 53 -54.42 -1.36 18.39
N MET A 54 -54.22 -0.30 19.15
CA MET A 54 -54.77 1.05 18.83
C MET A 54 -53.99 1.66 17.67
N ILE A 55 -52.66 1.53 17.67
CA ILE A 55 -51.78 2.03 16.60
C ILE A 55 -52.09 1.27 15.30
N GLU A 56 -52.20 -0.05 15.37
CA GLU A 56 -52.50 -0.89 14.20
C GLU A 56 -53.91 -0.64 13.64
N LYS A 57 -54.90 -0.35 14.49
CA LYS A 57 -56.25 0.07 14.04
C LYS A 57 -56.25 1.40 13.28
N LEU A 58 -55.35 2.34 13.63
CA LEU A 58 -55.32 3.65 13.01
C LEU A 58 -54.43 3.71 11.78
N TYR A 59 -53.28 3.03 11.83
CA TYR A 59 -52.29 3.10 10.78
C TYR A 59 -52.18 1.83 9.92
N GLY A 60 -52.95 0.78 10.26
CA GLY A 60 -52.91 -0.51 9.61
C GLY A 60 -52.07 -1.54 10.37
N GLU A 61 -52.38 -2.82 10.17
CA GLU A 61 -51.64 -3.93 10.81
C GLU A 61 -50.16 -3.96 10.46
N GLY A 62 -49.82 -3.50 9.26
CA GLY A 62 -48.43 -3.46 8.75
C GLY A 62 -47.54 -2.39 9.38
N PHE A 63 -48.05 -1.54 10.24
CA PHE A 63 -47.29 -0.39 10.78
C PHE A 63 -45.96 -0.78 11.44
N PHE A 64 -45.89 -1.96 12.05
CA PHE A 64 -44.69 -2.45 12.72
C PHE A 64 -43.98 -3.54 11.93
N TYR A 65 -44.38 -3.88 10.70
CA TYR A 65 -43.82 -5.01 9.95
C TYR A 65 -42.37 -4.76 9.55
N GLU A 66 -42.05 -3.57 9.08
CA GLU A 66 -40.68 -3.20 8.72
C GLU A 66 -39.74 -3.27 9.94
N ASP A 67 -40.12 -2.62 11.06
CA ASP A 67 -39.34 -2.71 12.29
C ASP A 67 -39.22 -4.13 12.86
N ALA A 68 -40.28 -4.94 12.71
CA ALA A 68 -40.26 -6.33 13.14
C ALA A 68 -39.33 -7.17 12.26
N LEU A 69 -39.32 -6.91 10.94
CA LEU A 69 -38.42 -7.56 9.99
C LEU A 69 -36.97 -7.23 10.33
N GLU A 70 -36.65 -5.96 10.60
CA GLU A 70 -35.29 -5.56 11.04
C GLU A 70 -34.82 -6.29 12.31
N ILE A 71 -35.75 -6.63 13.22
CA ILE A 71 -35.43 -7.34 14.46
C ILE A 71 -35.15 -8.82 14.20
N VAL A 72 -35.92 -9.48 13.34
CA VAL A 72 -35.77 -10.92 13.10
C VAL A 72 -34.73 -11.24 12.04
N TYR A 73 -34.49 -10.33 11.11
CA TYR A 73 -33.63 -10.53 9.95
C TYR A 73 -32.24 -11.09 10.28
N PRO A 74 -31.45 -10.52 11.23
CA PRO A 74 -30.10 -11.02 11.53
C PRO A 74 -30.11 -12.47 11.99
N ALA A 75 -31.04 -12.83 12.90
CA ALA A 75 -31.14 -14.19 13.43
C ALA A 75 -31.59 -15.19 12.37
N VAL A 76 -32.52 -14.79 11.50
CA VAL A 76 -33.04 -15.62 10.39
C VAL A 76 -31.97 -15.90 9.37
N VAL A 77 -31.22 -14.88 8.99
CA VAL A 77 -30.10 -14.97 8.03
C VAL A 77 -29.03 -15.92 8.54
N THR A 78 -28.57 -15.71 9.79
CA THR A 78 -27.54 -16.56 10.38
C THR A 78 -27.98 -18.03 10.43
N ALA A 79 -29.17 -18.28 10.94
CA ALA A 79 -29.69 -19.65 11.02
C ALA A 79 -29.88 -20.32 9.64
N ALA A 80 -30.33 -19.56 8.63
CA ALA A 80 -30.51 -20.07 7.28
C ALA A 80 -29.17 -20.41 6.59
N ILE A 81 -28.15 -19.59 6.78
CA ILE A 81 -26.80 -19.81 6.25
C ILE A 81 -26.17 -21.04 6.91
N GLU A 82 -26.33 -21.20 8.23
CA GLU A 82 -25.83 -22.34 8.99
C GLU A 82 -26.54 -23.63 8.57
N GLU A 83 -27.88 -23.61 8.44
CA GLU A 83 -28.67 -24.77 8.01
C GLU A 83 -28.34 -25.15 6.56
N ALA A 84 -28.10 -24.17 5.68
CA ALA A 84 -27.67 -24.41 4.31
C ALA A 84 -26.22 -24.92 4.20
N GLY A 85 -25.41 -24.82 5.26
CA GLY A 85 -24.00 -25.18 5.26
C GLY A 85 -23.15 -24.32 4.33
N LEU A 86 -23.54 -23.06 4.11
CA LEU A 86 -22.87 -22.16 3.19
C LEU A 86 -21.86 -21.26 3.93
N ARG A 87 -20.67 -21.12 3.37
CA ARG A 87 -19.68 -20.14 3.82
C ARG A 87 -19.84 -18.86 2.99
N THR A 88 -20.46 -17.85 3.57
CA THR A 88 -20.78 -16.60 2.86
C THR A 88 -19.64 -15.60 2.94
N VAL A 89 -19.48 -14.84 1.85
CA VAL A 89 -18.48 -13.76 1.75
C VAL A 89 -19.01 -12.47 2.36
N ASP A 90 -20.32 -12.20 2.15
CA ASP A 90 -20.94 -10.94 2.55
C ASP A 90 -22.34 -11.17 3.13
N SER A 91 -22.90 -10.08 3.69
CA SER A 91 -24.32 -10.03 4.04
C SER A 91 -25.16 -10.30 2.81
N PRO A 92 -26.33 -10.98 2.98
CA PRO A 92 -27.21 -11.25 1.85
C PRO A 92 -27.61 -9.97 1.12
N ALA A 93 -27.58 -10.04 -0.19
CA ALA A 93 -28.07 -9.02 -1.10
C ALA A 93 -29.46 -9.36 -1.63
N GLU A 94 -30.14 -8.41 -2.23
CA GLU A 94 -31.42 -8.59 -2.93
C GLU A 94 -32.48 -9.29 -2.07
N LEU A 95 -32.76 -8.70 -0.88
CA LEU A 95 -33.85 -9.20 -0.03
C LEU A 95 -35.20 -8.91 -0.71
N ASP A 96 -35.95 -9.97 -1.04
CA ASP A 96 -37.30 -9.89 -1.56
C ASP A 96 -38.28 -10.55 -0.57
N VAL A 97 -39.27 -9.82 -0.11
CA VAL A 97 -40.27 -10.29 0.82
C VAL A 97 -41.50 -10.68 0.05
N LYS A 98 -41.73 -11.98 -0.15
CA LYS A 98 -42.87 -12.53 -0.91
C LYS A 98 -44.19 -12.36 -0.17
N THR A 99 -44.19 -12.70 1.11
CA THR A 99 -45.39 -12.56 1.96
C THR A 99 -44.97 -12.05 3.34
N ILE A 100 -45.80 -11.20 3.91
CA ILE A 100 -45.60 -10.67 5.26
C ILE A 100 -46.98 -10.50 5.95
N SER A 101 -47.24 -11.30 6.95
CA SER A 101 -48.46 -11.18 7.76
C SER A 101 -48.26 -11.82 9.15
N LYS A 102 -49.09 -11.40 10.12
CA LYS A 102 -49.09 -12.03 11.45
C LYS A 102 -49.71 -13.45 11.45
N SER A 103 -50.56 -13.76 10.48
CA SER A 103 -51.23 -15.04 10.36
C SER A 103 -50.41 -16.09 9.64
N GLU A 104 -49.61 -15.70 8.67
CA GLU A 104 -48.82 -16.60 7.81
C GLU A 104 -47.36 -16.55 8.10
N GLY A 105 -46.89 -15.50 8.81
CA GLY A 105 -45.48 -15.23 9.06
C GLY A 105 -44.87 -14.41 7.95
N VAL A 106 -43.57 -14.61 7.68
CA VAL A 106 -42.83 -13.95 6.61
C VAL A 106 -42.15 -14.98 5.75
N ASP A 107 -42.40 -14.92 4.45
CA ASP A 107 -41.62 -15.62 3.44
C ASP A 107 -40.73 -14.62 2.70
N MET A 108 -39.44 -14.87 2.70
CA MET A 108 -38.46 -14.03 2.04
C MET A 108 -37.44 -14.82 1.25
N THR A 109 -36.98 -14.25 0.18
CA THR A 109 -35.82 -14.72 -0.59
C THR A 109 -34.68 -13.73 -0.52
N MET A 110 -33.49 -14.27 -0.47
CA MET A 110 -32.27 -13.47 -0.46
C MET A 110 -31.18 -14.15 -1.29
N LYS A 111 -30.30 -13.34 -1.90
CA LYS A 111 -29.12 -13.85 -2.58
C LYS A 111 -27.92 -13.73 -1.68
N VAL A 112 -27.16 -14.80 -1.55
CA VAL A 112 -25.93 -14.84 -0.77
C VAL A 112 -24.76 -15.20 -1.67
N THR A 113 -23.68 -14.44 -1.56
CA THR A 113 -22.42 -14.75 -2.23
C THR A 113 -21.58 -15.63 -1.32
N VAL A 114 -21.15 -16.77 -1.84
CA VAL A 114 -20.34 -17.75 -1.10
C VAL A 114 -18.89 -17.72 -1.55
N TYR A 115 -18.00 -18.26 -0.69
CA TYR A 115 -16.61 -18.46 -1.04
C TYR A 115 -16.48 -19.33 -2.31
N PRO A 116 -15.55 -18.99 -3.22
CA PRO A 116 -15.35 -19.74 -4.45
C PRO A 116 -14.72 -21.11 -4.19
N GLU A 117 -15.07 -22.09 -5.03
CA GLU A 117 -14.32 -23.33 -5.09
C GLU A 117 -12.97 -23.10 -5.78
N VAL A 118 -11.91 -23.44 -5.07
CA VAL A 118 -10.53 -23.27 -5.55
C VAL A 118 -9.98 -24.61 -6.03
N LYS A 119 -9.54 -24.64 -7.29
CA LYS A 119 -8.76 -25.75 -7.84
C LYS A 119 -7.29 -25.40 -7.78
N LEU A 120 -6.56 -26.13 -6.96
CA LEU A 120 -5.12 -25.94 -6.83
C LEU A 120 -4.39 -26.47 -8.06
N GLY A 121 -3.43 -25.67 -8.55
CA GLY A 121 -2.41 -26.14 -9.48
C GLY A 121 -1.26 -26.82 -8.76
N GLN A 122 -0.07 -26.77 -9.37
CA GLN A 122 1.14 -27.24 -8.70
C GLN A 122 1.58 -26.21 -7.65
N TYR A 123 1.65 -26.59 -6.39
CA TYR A 123 2.14 -25.77 -5.28
C TYR A 123 3.32 -26.39 -4.54
N LYS A 124 3.70 -27.67 -4.84
CA LYS A 124 4.91 -28.33 -4.31
C LYS A 124 5.99 -28.43 -5.37
N GLY A 125 7.24 -28.23 -4.95
CA GLY A 125 8.40 -28.36 -5.84
C GLY A 125 8.52 -27.23 -6.86
N LEU A 126 7.99 -26.05 -6.55
CA LEU A 126 8.14 -24.83 -7.32
C LEU A 126 9.61 -24.37 -7.31
N GLU A 127 10.05 -23.68 -8.35
CA GLU A 127 11.43 -23.18 -8.45
C GLU A 127 11.45 -21.69 -8.06
N ALA A 128 12.30 -21.33 -7.11
CA ALA A 128 12.47 -19.94 -6.72
C ALA A 128 13.93 -19.56 -6.54
N VAL A 129 14.24 -18.30 -6.74
CA VAL A 129 15.59 -17.74 -6.63
C VAL A 129 15.81 -17.24 -5.21
N GLN A 130 16.74 -17.87 -4.49
CA GLN A 130 17.12 -17.42 -3.16
C GLN A 130 18.12 -16.27 -3.25
N LEU A 131 17.82 -15.17 -2.57
CA LEU A 131 18.75 -14.05 -2.37
C LEU A 131 19.81 -14.42 -1.30
N PRO A 132 21.00 -13.76 -1.33
CA PRO A 132 22.00 -13.95 -0.30
C PRO A 132 21.45 -13.64 1.10
N THR A 133 21.74 -14.49 2.05
CA THR A 133 21.29 -14.35 3.45
C THR A 133 22.36 -13.81 4.38
N GLU A 134 23.62 -13.87 3.95
CA GLU A 134 24.75 -13.37 4.74
C GLU A 134 25.16 -11.97 4.28
N ALA A 135 25.52 -11.12 5.23
CA ALA A 135 26.10 -9.83 4.96
C ALA A 135 27.59 -9.98 4.60
N ASP A 136 28.02 -9.36 3.53
CA ASP A 136 29.43 -9.28 3.18
C ASP A 136 30.13 -8.08 3.84
N ASP A 137 31.44 -7.99 3.66
CA ASP A 137 32.21 -6.91 4.28
C ASP A 137 31.93 -5.54 3.63
N GLU A 138 31.38 -5.52 2.40
CA GLU A 138 30.94 -4.30 1.72
C GLU A 138 29.66 -3.74 2.36
N ASP A 139 28.71 -4.61 2.74
CA ASP A 139 27.50 -4.22 3.47
C ASP A 139 27.84 -3.57 4.82
N VAL A 140 28.76 -4.18 5.54
CA VAL A 140 29.23 -3.65 6.85
C VAL A 140 29.94 -2.32 6.66
N ALA A 141 30.78 -2.18 5.64
CA ALA A 141 31.44 -0.93 5.33
C ALA A 141 30.47 0.19 4.96
N ASN A 142 29.43 -0.13 4.18
CA ASN A 142 28.38 0.82 3.80
C ASN A 142 27.59 1.27 5.04
N GLU A 143 27.23 0.37 5.95
CA GLU A 143 26.51 0.74 7.16
C GLU A 143 27.38 1.57 8.11
N LEU A 144 28.67 1.24 8.25
CA LEU A 144 29.62 2.07 8.99
C LEU A 144 29.73 3.47 8.38
N THR A 145 29.76 3.58 7.05
CA THR A 145 29.78 4.88 6.37
C THR A 145 28.50 5.67 6.68
N ASN A 146 27.34 5.02 6.63
CA ASN A 146 26.07 5.65 7.01
C ASN A 146 26.07 6.10 8.49
N MET A 147 26.66 5.30 9.38
CA MET A 147 26.80 5.68 10.80
C MET A 147 27.72 6.88 10.98
N LEU A 148 28.86 6.93 10.29
CA LEU A 148 29.77 8.09 10.27
C LEU A 148 29.06 9.35 9.77
N ASP A 149 28.28 9.21 8.69
CA ASP A 149 27.55 10.33 8.10
C ASP A 149 26.49 10.88 9.06
N ARG A 150 25.76 10.02 9.77
CA ARG A 150 24.76 10.43 10.77
C ARG A 150 25.36 11.09 11.99
N ASN A 151 26.58 10.73 12.35
CA ASN A 151 27.30 11.26 13.50
C ASN A 151 28.31 12.35 13.12
N SER A 152 28.33 12.79 11.85
CA SER A 152 29.16 13.90 11.40
C SER A 152 28.66 15.23 11.97
N ARG A 153 29.58 16.16 12.18
CA ARG A 153 29.28 17.52 12.66
C ARG A 153 29.57 18.53 11.55
N LEU A 154 28.71 19.52 11.45
CA LEU A 154 28.97 20.67 10.58
C LEU A 154 29.79 21.71 11.36
N VAL A 155 31.00 21.99 10.92
CA VAL A 155 31.92 22.96 11.54
C VAL A 155 32.10 24.12 10.56
N THR A 156 31.90 25.33 11.07
CA THR A 156 32.08 26.55 10.28
C THR A 156 33.54 26.74 9.88
N VAL A 157 33.76 27.09 8.63
CA VAL A 157 35.06 27.33 8.03
C VAL A 157 35.13 28.79 7.56
N GLU A 158 36.03 29.56 8.18
CA GLU A 158 36.20 30.98 7.84
C GLU A 158 37.47 31.26 7.00
N ASP A 159 38.45 30.36 7.07
CA ASP A 159 39.81 30.61 6.56
C ASP A 159 40.02 30.20 5.08
N ARG A 160 39.15 29.43 4.49
CA ARG A 160 39.26 28.92 3.11
C ARG A 160 38.05 29.20 2.26
N ALA A 161 38.17 29.02 0.96
CA ALA A 161 37.04 28.99 0.04
C ALA A 161 36.25 27.66 0.19
N ALA A 162 34.98 27.66 -0.24
CA ALA A 162 34.14 26.49 -0.28
C ALA A 162 34.72 25.42 -1.20
N GLU A 163 34.69 24.17 -0.76
CA GLU A 163 35.13 22.99 -1.51
C GLU A 163 33.96 22.05 -1.74
N MET A 164 34.10 21.12 -2.72
CA MET A 164 33.08 20.08 -2.93
C MET A 164 32.99 19.20 -1.67
N GLY A 165 31.78 19.01 -1.19
CA GLY A 165 31.47 18.31 0.07
C GLY A 165 31.19 19.25 1.25
N ASP A 166 31.42 20.54 1.11
CA ASP A 166 31.02 21.54 2.11
C ASP A 166 29.52 21.89 1.95
N THR A 167 28.93 22.35 3.04
CA THR A 167 27.58 22.95 3.03
C THR A 167 27.75 24.47 3.05
N ALA A 168 27.40 25.13 1.96
CA ALA A 168 27.37 26.58 1.86
C ALA A 168 25.95 27.09 2.16
N GLU A 169 25.83 28.01 3.10
CA GLU A 169 24.61 28.76 3.34
C GLU A 169 24.57 29.95 2.38
N ILE A 170 23.66 29.91 1.40
CA ILE A 170 23.63 30.83 0.29
C ILE A 170 22.30 31.57 0.17
N ASP A 171 22.36 32.82 -0.28
CA ASP A 171 21.27 33.51 -0.94
C ASP A 171 21.46 33.37 -2.44
N PHE A 172 20.41 33.10 -3.15
CA PHE A 172 20.44 33.06 -4.61
C PHE A 172 19.19 33.68 -5.22
N GLU A 173 19.35 34.33 -6.38
CA GLU A 173 18.26 34.84 -7.20
C GLU A 173 18.55 34.57 -8.68
N GLY A 174 17.69 33.80 -9.33
CA GLY A 174 17.85 33.36 -10.72
C GLY A 174 17.14 34.26 -11.71
N PHE A 175 17.80 34.53 -12.83
CA PHE A 175 17.30 35.32 -13.94
C PHE A 175 17.43 34.54 -15.25
N VAL A 176 16.39 34.55 -16.04
CA VAL A 176 16.37 34.06 -17.43
C VAL A 176 16.07 35.27 -18.34
N ASP A 177 16.90 35.53 -19.33
CA ASP A 177 16.78 36.71 -20.21
C ASP A 177 16.73 38.06 -19.44
N GLY A 178 17.35 38.11 -18.25
CA GLY A 178 17.36 39.29 -17.39
C GLY A 178 16.09 39.49 -16.55
N VAL A 179 15.16 38.56 -16.56
CA VAL A 179 13.91 38.58 -15.76
C VAL A 179 13.97 37.51 -14.69
N ALA A 180 13.71 37.89 -13.43
CA ALA A 180 13.60 36.93 -12.33
C ALA A 180 12.39 35.99 -12.55
N PHE A 181 12.54 34.70 -12.22
CA PHE A 181 11.48 33.70 -12.37
C PHE A 181 11.03 33.17 -11.02
N ASP A 182 9.77 32.73 -10.97
CA ASP A 182 9.19 32.16 -9.76
C ASP A 182 9.89 30.85 -9.37
N GLY A 183 10.24 30.73 -8.08
CA GLY A 183 11.01 29.60 -7.56
C GLY A 183 12.52 29.71 -7.75
N GLY A 184 13.01 30.78 -8.40
CA GLY A 184 14.44 31.03 -8.60
C GLY A 184 15.13 31.79 -7.45
N LYS A 185 14.41 32.10 -6.33
CA LYS A 185 14.96 32.85 -5.21
C LYS A 185 14.94 32.03 -3.92
N GLY A 186 16.05 32.06 -3.18
CA GLY A 186 16.15 31.49 -1.83
C GLY A 186 17.07 32.36 -0.97
N GLU A 187 16.78 32.44 0.32
CA GLU A 187 17.57 33.14 1.32
C GLU A 187 18.02 32.19 2.41
N ASN A 188 19.27 32.24 2.84
CA ASN A 188 19.89 31.37 3.84
C ASN A 188 19.65 29.85 3.53
N TYR A 189 19.80 29.48 2.27
CA TYR A 189 19.58 28.11 1.85
C TYR A 189 20.83 27.26 2.08
N PRO A 190 20.77 26.16 2.85
CA PRO A 190 21.91 25.28 3.05
C PRO A 190 22.07 24.36 1.81
N LEU A 191 23.14 24.63 1.03
CA LEU A 191 23.48 23.84 -0.15
C LEU A 191 24.72 23.01 0.11
N GLU A 192 24.59 21.68 0.05
CA GLU A 192 25.73 20.77 0.05
C GLU A 192 26.33 20.72 -1.36
N LEU A 193 27.57 21.16 -1.50
CA LEU A 193 28.28 21.21 -2.77
C LEU A 193 28.69 19.81 -3.22
N GLY A 194 28.18 19.36 -4.35
CA GLY A 194 28.38 18.03 -4.89
C GLY A 194 27.20 17.09 -4.67
N SER A 195 26.13 17.56 -4.03
CA SER A 195 24.88 16.77 -3.83
C SER A 195 24.10 16.53 -5.12
N GLY A 196 24.29 17.38 -6.14
CA GLY A 196 23.50 17.39 -7.36
C GLY A 196 22.07 17.88 -7.15
N SER A 197 21.79 18.59 -6.05
CA SER A 197 20.48 19.16 -5.72
C SER A 197 20.10 20.34 -6.60
N PHE A 198 21.10 21.03 -7.13
CA PHE A 198 20.94 22.16 -8.05
C PHE A 198 21.21 21.75 -9.50
N ILE A 199 20.97 22.69 -10.40
CA ILE A 199 21.20 22.52 -11.83
C ILE A 199 22.68 22.20 -12.08
N PRO A 200 23.01 21.25 -12.99
CA PRO A 200 24.39 20.91 -13.30
C PRO A 200 25.22 22.13 -13.64
N GLY A 201 26.40 22.22 -13.04
CA GLY A 201 27.32 23.36 -13.20
C GLY A 201 27.11 24.52 -12.20
N PHE A 202 26.06 24.45 -11.35
CA PHE A 202 25.81 25.44 -10.32
C PHE A 202 26.77 25.25 -9.12
N GLU A 203 26.76 24.04 -8.56
CA GLU A 203 27.54 23.71 -7.37
C GLU A 203 29.06 23.81 -7.62
N GLU A 204 29.52 23.43 -8.83
CA GLU A 204 30.92 23.55 -9.24
C GLU A 204 31.38 25.00 -9.35
N GLN A 205 30.46 25.93 -9.70
CA GLN A 205 30.80 27.33 -9.77
C GLN A 205 30.76 28.03 -8.39
N VAL A 206 29.93 27.52 -7.46
CA VAL A 206 29.91 28.00 -6.06
C VAL A 206 31.19 27.58 -5.33
N ALA A 207 31.71 26.40 -5.63
CA ALA A 207 32.98 25.94 -5.11
C ALA A 207 34.11 26.87 -5.54
N GLY A 208 34.99 27.28 -4.60
CA GLY A 208 36.11 28.20 -4.83
C GLY A 208 35.84 29.62 -4.38
N HIS A 209 34.61 29.98 -4.05
CA HIS A 209 34.25 31.29 -3.49
C HIS A 209 34.29 31.30 -1.96
N LYS A 210 34.47 32.47 -1.38
CA LYS A 210 34.61 32.67 0.07
C LYS A 210 33.30 33.16 0.71
N THR A 211 33.27 33.07 2.02
CA THR A 211 32.21 33.66 2.86
C THR A 211 32.09 35.18 2.57
N GLU A 212 30.85 35.69 2.56
CA GLU A 212 30.44 37.06 2.24
C GLU A 212 30.72 37.49 0.78
N GLU A 213 31.13 36.58 -0.10
CA GLU A 213 31.36 36.88 -1.51
C GLU A 213 30.03 36.79 -2.30
N ALA A 214 29.80 37.79 -3.16
CA ALA A 214 28.67 37.81 -4.08
C ALA A 214 29.18 37.69 -5.52
N PHE A 215 28.65 36.77 -6.28
CA PHE A 215 29.07 36.44 -7.65
C PHE A 215 27.90 35.93 -8.49
N ASP A 216 28.13 35.90 -9.80
CA ASP A 216 27.13 35.39 -10.74
C ASP A 216 27.52 33.98 -11.19
N VAL A 217 26.54 33.05 -11.10
CA VAL A 217 26.65 31.67 -11.56
C VAL A 217 25.87 31.54 -12.86
N ASN A 218 26.55 31.09 -13.92
CA ASN A 218 25.94 30.92 -15.24
C ASN A 218 25.71 29.44 -15.53
N VAL A 219 24.45 29.04 -15.69
CA VAL A 219 24.04 27.63 -15.93
C VAL A 219 22.97 27.55 -17.01
N THR A 220 22.87 26.40 -17.66
CA THR A 220 21.82 26.09 -18.61
C THR A 220 20.91 25.05 -18.03
N PHE A 221 19.61 25.29 -18.04
CA PHE A 221 18.62 24.30 -17.59
C PHE A 221 18.65 23.07 -18.49
N PRO A 222 18.54 21.86 -17.92
CA PRO A 222 18.39 20.63 -18.71
C PRO A 222 17.19 20.70 -19.67
N GLU A 223 17.26 20.01 -20.83
CA GLU A 223 16.15 19.94 -21.77
C GLU A 223 14.90 19.24 -21.21
N GLU A 224 15.08 18.31 -20.24
CA GLU A 224 14.01 17.58 -19.55
C GLU A 224 13.69 18.20 -18.16
N TYR A 225 13.73 19.52 -18.03
CA TYR A 225 13.40 20.16 -16.76
C TYR A 225 11.89 20.23 -16.52
N GLN A 226 11.44 20.03 -15.26
CA GLN A 226 10.02 19.97 -14.90
C GLN A 226 9.21 21.21 -15.30
N ALA A 227 9.84 22.39 -15.31
CA ALA A 227 9.22 23.62 -15.76
C ALA A 227 9.53 23.85 -17.24
N GLU A 228 8.57 23.57 -18.12
CA GLU A 228 8.70 23.70 -19.59
C GLU A 228 9.15 25.11 -20.05
N ASN A 229 8.78 26.15 -19.29
CA ASN A 229 9.15 27.54 -19.57
C ASN A 229 10.64 27.85 -19.30
N LEU A 230 11.36 26.98 -18.57
CA LEU A 230 12.78 27.13 -18.22
C LEU A 230 13.66 26.10 -18.96
N ALA A 231 13.14 24.99 -19.42
CA ALA A 231 13.87 23.91 -20.07
C ALA A 231 14.74 24.43 -21.23
N GLY A 232 16.04 24.04 -21.21
CA GLY A 232 17.03 24.37 -22.23
C GLY A 232 17.44 25.86 -22.29
N LYS A 233 17.03 26.70 -21.34
CA LYS A 233 17.38 28.11 -21.31
C LYS A 233 18.61 28.40 -20.45
N ASP A 234 19.35 29.40 -20.85
CA ASP A 234 20.44 29.93 -20.05
C ASP A 234 19.92 30.80 -18.91
N ALA A 235 20.44 30.58 -17.72
CA ALA A 235 20.10 31.33 -16.51
C ALA A 235 21.33 31.87 -15.83
N VAL A 236 21.19 33.03 -15.23
CA VAL A 236 22.20 33.68 -14.40
C VAL A 236 21.65 33.76 -12.99
N PHE A 237 22.35 33.15 -12.04
CA PHE A 237 22.01 33.24 -10.63
C PHE A 237 22.97 34.18 -9.93
N LYS A 238 22.43 35.16 -9.24
CA LYS A 238 23.21 35.99 -8.31
C LYS A 238 23.26 35.26 -6.98
N VAL A 239 24.44 34.87 -6.59
CA VAL A 239 24.67 34.08 -5.38
C VAL A 239 25.50 34.87 -4.39
N LYS A 240 25.13 34.81 -3.11
CA LYS A 240 25.92 35.31 -1.99
C LYS A 240 26.08 34.17 -0.97
N ILE A 241 27.32 33.90 -0.56
CA ILE A 241 27.64 32.93 0.49
C ILE A 241 27.67 33.66 1.83
N HIS A 242 26.86 33.17 2.81
CA HIS A 242 26.85 33.67 4.18
C HIS A 242 27.81 32.92 5.08
N GLU A 243 27.76 31.59 5.01
CA GLU A 243 28.56 30.73 5.86
C GLU A 243 28.95 29.46 5.08
N ILE A 244 30.14 28.96 5.36
CA ILE A 244 30.66 27.72 4.81
C ILE A 244 30.84 26.76 5.98
N LYS A 245 30.21 25.60 5.92
CA LYS A 245 30.31 24.52 6.93
C LYS A 245 30.91 23.29 6.27
N THR A 246 31.97 22.76 6.87
CA THR A 246 32.51 21.47 6.45
C THR A 246 31.98 20.37 7.31
N LYS A 247 31.73 19.21 6.69
CA LYS A 247 31.30 18.00 7.37
C LYS A 247 32.50 17.32 7.99
N GLU A 248 32.68 17.49 9.31
CA GLU A 248 33.70 16.75 10.06
C GLU A 248 33.18 15.36 10.39
N VAL A 249 33.71 14.37 9.68
CA VAL A 249 33.37 12.97 9.87
C VAL A 249 34.23 12.40 11.00
N PRO A 250 33.64 11.73 12.02
CA PRO A 250 34.42 11.10 13.09
C PRO A 250 35.41 10.08 12.54
N VAL A 251 36.50 9.87 13.27
CA VAL A 251 37.45 8.81 12.93
C VAL A 251 36.83 7.45 13.30
N LEU A 252 36.95 6.49 12.40
CA LEU A 252 36.44 5.14 12.63
C LEU A 252 37.39 4.32 13.52
N ASP A 253 37.24 4.47 14.83
CA ASP A 253 38.06 3.83 15.86
C ASP A 253 37.22 3.28 17.02
N ASP A 254 37.87 2.83 18.07
CA ASP A 254 37.18 2.28 19.25
C ASP A 254 36.44 3.35 20.07
N GLU A 255 36.82 4.64 19.97
CA GLU A 255 36.09 5.73 20.61
C GLU A 255 34.76 5.95 19.87
N PHE A 256 34.77 5.93 18.56
CA PHE A 256 33.55 5.99 17.76
C PHE A 256 32.60 4.84 18.11
N ALA A 257 33.11 3.60 18.25
CA ALA A 257 32.29 2.47 18.62
C ALA A 257 31.57 2.67 19.98
N LYS A 258 32.25 3.24 20.97
CA LYS A 258 31.67 3.57 22.28
C LYS A 258 30.64 4.70 22.23
N ASP A 259 30.85 5.67 21.36
CA ASP A 259 29.95 6.81 21.23
C ASP A 259 28.61 6.43 20.56
N VAL A 260 28.63 5.49 19.61
CA VAL A 260 27.44 5.13 18.80
C VAL A 260 26.78 3.81 19.20
N SER A 261 27.39 3.04 20.11
CA SER A 261 26.91 1.72 20.49
C SER A 261 27.26 1.35 21.92
N GLU A 262 26.85 0.15 22.35
CA GLU A 262 27.19 -0.45 23.67
C GLU A 262 28.52 -1.21 23.66
N PHE A 263 29.26 -1.22 22.53
CA PHE A 263 30.49 -1.98 22.35
C PHE A 263 31.71 -1.14 22.67
N ASP A 264 32.74 -1.81 23.25
CA ASP A 264 33.99 -1.15 23.63
C ASP A 264 35.00 -1.06 22.48
N THR A 265 34.84 -1.87 21.43
CA THR A 265 35.77 -1.94 20.30
C THR A 265 35.07 -1.90 18.96
N LEU A 266 35.75 -1.35 17.94
CA LEU A 266 35.26 -1.30 16.58
C LEU A 266 35.02 -2.70 15.97
N ASP A 267 35.81 -3.69 16.37
CA ASP A 267 35.65 -5.06 15.87
C ASP A 267 34.40 -5.74 16.43
N GLU A 268 34.02 -5.46 17.67
CA GLU A 268 32.75 -5.92 18.26
C GLU A 268 31.56 -5.26 17.56
N LEU A 269 31.62 -3.95 17.31
CA LEU A 269 30.58 -3.23 16.55
C LEU A 269 30.41 -3.82 15.15
N LYS A 270 31.52 -4.08 14.41
CA LYS A 270 31.48 -4.72 13.09
C LYS A 270 30.87 -6.12 13.13
N ALA A 271 31.19 -6.91 14.13
CA ALA A 271 30.65 -8.26 14.29
C ALA A 271 29.13 -8.23 14.54
N ASP A 272 28.67 -7.30 15.37
CA ASP A 272 27.25 -7.12 15.65
C ASP A 272 26.49 -6.57 14.42
N LEU A 273 27.03 -5.56 13.75
CA LEU A 273 26.46 -5.05 12.49
C LEU A 273 26.36 -6.15 11.44
N LYS A 274 27.40 -6.98 11.29
CA LYS A 274 27.38 -8.11 10.35
C LYS A 274 26.27 -9.10 10.71
N LYS A 275 26.08 -9.37 12.01
CA LYS A 275 25.00 -10.22 12.50
C LYS A 275 23.63 -9.63 12.20
N GLN A 276 23.38 -8.37 12.58
CA GLN A 276 22.11 -7.68 12.35
C GLN A 276 21.76 -7.58 10.86
N LEU A 277 22.73 -7.23 10.02
CA LEU A 277 22.57 -7.16 8.57
C LEU A 277 22.29 -8.55 7.97
N SER A 278 22.94 -9.60 8.47
CA SER A 278 22.69 -10.97 8.03
C SER A 278 21.28 -11.45 8.43
N GLU A 279 20.85 -11.18 9.67
CA GLU A 279 19.50 -11.48 10.13
C GLU A 279 18.44 -10.76 9.26
N LYS A 280 18.64 -9.46 9.00
CA LYS A 280 17.77 -8.68 8.14
C LYS A 280 17.77 -9.17 6.68
N LYS A 281 18.93 -9.53 6.15
CA LYS A 281 19.05 -10.13 4.78
C LYS A 281 18.35 -11.47 4.73
N ALA A 282 18.51 -12.32 5.74
CA ALA A 282 17.83 -13.61 5.83
C ALA A 282 16.32 -13.46 5.88
N GLU A 283 15.80 -12.53 6.68
CA GLU A 283 14.37 -12.23 6.75
C GLU A 283 13.83 -11.70 5.40
N ASN A 284 14.54 -10.75 4.78
CA ASN A 284 14.14 -10.21 3.48
C ASN A 284 14.22 -11.29 2.38
N SER A 285 15.25 -12.13 2.39
CA SER A 285 15.41 -13.24 1.45
C SER A 285 14.28 -14.26 1.59
N ARG A 286 13.89 -14.58 2.85
CA ARG A 286 12.77 -15.47 3.13
C ARG A 286 11.45 -14.87 2.62
N ARG A 287 11.18 -13.60 2.92
CA ARG A 287 9.96 -12.89 2.47
C ARG A 287 9.88 -12.83 0.94
N ASP A 288 10.99 -12.55 0.27
CA ASP A 288 11.06 -12.55 -1.20
C ASP A 288 10.79 -13.95 -1.77
N LEU A 289 11.37 -14.98 -1.15
CA LEU A 289 11.14 -16.37 -1.51
C LEU A 289 9.67 -16.78 -1.34
N GLU A 290 9.07 -16.43 -0.21
CA GLU A 290 7.65 -16.67 0.08
C GLU A 290 6.76 -16.00 -0.97
N ASN A 291 7.04 -14.75 -1.32
CA ASN A 291 6.30 -14.01 -2.35
C ASN A 291 6.44 -14.65 -3.74
N GLN A 292 7.66 -15.02 -4.17
CA GLN A 292 7.88 -15.68 -5.46
C GLN A 292 7.13 -17.01 -5.58
N LEU A 293 7.14 -17.82 -4.52
CA LEU A 293 6.47 -19.11 -4.51
C LEU A 293 4.95 -18.97 -4.45
N LEU A 294 4.46 -18.01 -3.67
CA LEU A 294 3.05 -17.72 -3.55
C LEU A 294 2.48 -17.17 -4.87
N GLU A 295 3.19 -16.28 -5.56
CA GLU A 295 2.79 -15.80 -6.90
C GLU A 295 2.68 -16.96 -7.90
N GLN A 296 3.64 -17.90 -7.91
CA GLN A 296 3.56 -19.08 -8.77
C GLN A 296 2.39 -20.01 -8.41
N ALA A 297 2.09 -20.16 -7.12
CA ALA A 297 0.93 -20.96 -6.68
C ALA A 297 -0.40 -20.29 -7.06
N ILE A 298 -0.46 -18.95 -7.01
CA ILE A 298 -1.61 -18.16 -7.46
C ILE A 298 -1.81 -18.29 -8.97
N ASP A 299 -0.74 -18.20 -9.75
CA ASP A 299 -0.81 -18.34 -11.22
C ASP A 299 -1.27 -19.74 -11.66
N GLY A 300 -0.99 -20.74 -10.85
CA GLY A 300 -1.46 -22.12 -11.08
C GLY A 300 -2.89 -22.39 -10.60
N MET A 301 -3.53 -21.47 -9.88
CA MET A 301 -4.87 -21.63 -9.33
C MET A 301 -5.96 -21.33 -10.36
N GLU A 302 -7.01 -22.17 -10.39
CA GLU A 302 -8.26 -21.87 -11.10
C GLU A 302 -9.39 -21.62 -10.09
N ALA A 303 -9.91 -20.41 -10.05
CA ALA A 303 -11.08 -20.04 -9.24
C ALA A 303 -11.82 -18.86 -9.87
N GLU A 304 -13.14 -18.89 -9.83
CA GLU A 304 -13.99 -17.75 -10.17
C GLU A 304 -14.29 -16.96 -8.90
N ILE A 305 -13.53 -15.88 -8.68
CA ILE A 305 -13.58 -15.11 -7.43
C ILE A 305 -14.60 -13.98 -7.55
N PRO A 306 -15.59 -13.88 -6.64
CA PRO A 306 -16.56 -12.80 -6.63
C PRO A 306 -15.88 -11.42 -6.42
N GLU A 307 -16.30 -10.42 -7.18
CA GLU A 307 -15.70 -9.05 -7.09
C GLU A 307 -15.88 -8.42 -5.71
N VAL A 308 -16.93 -8.81 -5.00
CA VAL A 308 -17.21 -8.40 -3.62
C VAL A 308 -16.04 -8.75 -2.68
N MET A 309 -15.31 -9.86 -2.91
CA MET A 309 -14.14 -10.22 -2.09
C MET A 309 -13.01 -9.21 -2.27
N PHE A 310 -12.75 -8.78 -3.50
CA PHE A 310 -11.71 -7.78 -3.79
C PHE A 310 -12.08 -6.41 -3.22
N THR A 311 -13.35 -6.03 -3.36
CA THR A 311 -13.84 -4.74 -2.82
C THR A 311 -13.73 -4.70 -1.31
N LYS A 312 -14.16 -5.75 -0.62
CA LYS A 312 -14.02 -5.86 0.84
C LYS A 312 -12.58 -5.78 1.29
N ARG A 313 -11.69 -6.52 0.61
CA ARG A 313 -10.27 -6.50 0.96
C ARG A 313 -9.65 -5.14 0.73
N ALA A 314 -10.03 -4.44 -0.34
CA ALA A 314 -9.60 -3.07 -0.58
C ALA A 314 -10.10 -2.13 0.52
N ASP A 315 -11.35 -2.25 0.96
CA ASP A 315 -11.90 -1.45 2.06
C ASP A 315 -11.21 -1.74 3.40
N GLU A 316 -10.87 -2.99 3.70
CA GLU A 316 -10.06 -3.36 4.87
C GLU A 316 -8.67 -2.71 4.81
N MET A 317 -7.99 -2.79 3.66
CA MET A 317 -6.67 -2.15 3.48
C MET A 317 -6.74 -0.62 3.64
N ILE A 318 -7.81 0.01 3.18
CA ILE A 318 -8.04 1.45 3.36
C ILE A 318 -8.26 1.76 4.84
N ASN A 319 -9.04 0.95 5.55
CA ASN A 319 -9.25 1.13 6.99
C ASN A 319 -7.94 0.98 7.77
N ASP A 320 -7.12 -0.01 7.47
CA ASP A 320 -5.78 -0.18 8.05
C ASP A 320 -4.88 1.02 7.79
N TYR A 321 -4.97 1.58 6.57
CA TYR A 321 -4.23 2.79 6.21
C TYR A 321 -4.74 4.00 7.00
N ALA A 322 -6.05 4.14 7.12
CA ALA A 322 -6.68 5.21 7.91
C ALA A 322 -6.28 5.16 9.39
N TYR A 323 -6.21 3.96 9.99
CA TYR A 323 -5.72 3.79 11.37
C TYR A 323 -4.27 4.24 11.52
N ARG A 324 -3.41 3.92 10.54
CA ARG A 324 -2.01 4.36 10.54
C ARG A 324 -1.87 5.88 10.43
N LEU A 325 -2.67 6.51 9.57
CA LEU A 325 -2.72 7.97 9.46
C LEU A 325 -3.21 8.61 10.78
N GLN A 326 -4.24 8.04 11.38
CA GLN A 326 -4.79 8.52 12.65
C GLN A 326 -3.78 8.44 13.79
N ALA A 327 -2.94 7.40 13.82
CA ALA A 327 -1.83 7.29 14.77
C ALA A 327 -0.79 8.41 14.60
N GLN A 328 -0.68 9.00 13.40
CA GLN A 328 0.15 10.17 13.08
C GLN A 328 -0.60 11.50 13.26
N GLY A 329 -1.85 11.46 13.73
CA GLY A 329 -2.68 12.64 13.92
C GLY A 329 -3.32 13.21 12.66
N ILE A 330 -3.33 12.43 11.57
CA ILE A 330 -3.90 12.83 10.27
C ILE A 330 -5.19 12.04 10.03
N ASP A 331 -6.28 12.74 9.72
CA ASP A 331 -7.52 12.12 9.29
C ASP A 331 -7.49 11.79 7.79
N LEU A 332 -8.05 10.62 7.41
CA LEU A 332 -8.06 10.16 6.02
C LEU A 332 -8.69 11.17 5.06
N GLN A 333 -9.77 11.82 5.49
CA GLN A 333 -10.46 12.80 4.65
C GLN A 333 -9.59 14.03 4.38
N THR A 334 -8.87 14.50 5.40
CA THR A 334 -7.90 15.59 5.29
C THR A 334 -6.73 15.21 4.40
N TYR A 335 -6.24 13.96 4.51
CA TYR A 335 -5.19 13.43 3.65
C TYR A 335 -5.60 13.42 2.18
N LEU A 336 -6.80 12.90 1.86
CA LEU A 336 -7.34 12.87 0.50
C LEU A 336 -7.52 14.26 -0.10
N GLN A 337 -7.98 15.23 0.70
CA GLN A 337 -8.09 16.63 0.26
C GLN A 337 -6.73 17.24 -0.07
N TYR A 338 -5.72 16.95 0.75
CA TYR A 338 -4.34 17.42 0.50
C TYR A 338 -3.76 16.82 -0.79
N MET A 339 -4.04 15.54 -1.05
CA MET A 339 -3.60 14.84 -2.26
C MET A 339 -4.43 15.16 -3.50
N GLY A 340 -5.57 15.86 -3.34
CA GLY A 340 -6.48 16.17 -4.44
C GLY A 340 -7.16 14.95 -5.05
N GLN A 341 -7.34 13.87 -4.25
CA GLN A 341 -7.95 12.61 -4.68
C GLN A 341 -9.31 12.41 -4.01
N ASP A 342 -10.24 11.78 -4.73
CA ASP A 342 -11.48 11.27 -4.15
C ASP A 342 -11.30 9.84 -3.61
N MET A 343 -12.30 9.36 -2.86
CA MET A 343 -12.27 8.04 -2.24
C MET A 343 -12.24 6.91 -3.28
N ASP A 344 -12.88 7.08 -4.43
CA ASP A 344 -12.93 6.04 -5.47
C ASP A 344 -11.59 5.91 -6.19
N ALA A 345 -10.92 7.02 -6.51
CA ALA A 345 -9.57 7.02 -7.04
C ALA A 345 -8.58 6.42 -6.03
N PHE A 346 -8.74 6.74 -4.74
CA PHE A 346 -7.91 6.16 -3.68
C PHE A 346 -8.13 4.66 -3.55
N ARG A 347 -9.40 4.19 -3.56
CA ARG A 347 -9.72 2.75 -3.56
C ARG A 347 -9.10 2.02 -4.75
N ALA A 348 -9.08 2.63 -5.93
CA ALA A 348 -8.47 2.04 -7.11
C ALA A 348 -6.97 1.74 -6.93
N THR A 349 -6.26 2.52 -6.12
CA THR A 349 -4.83 2.26 -5.84
C THR A 349 -4.59 0.98 -5.03
N PHE A 350 -5.60 0.52 -4.27
CA PHE A 350 -5.51 -0.71 -3.49
C PHE A 350 -6.00 -1.96 -4.23
N LYS A 351 -6.64 -1.80 -5.40
CA LYS A 351 -7.29 -2.90 -6.12
C LYS A 351 -6.34 -4.04 -6.43
N ASP A 352 -5.20 -3.74 -7.05
CA ASP A 352 -4.22 -4.77 -7.44
C ASP A 352 -3.64 -5.51 -6.21
N GLY A 353 -3.39 -4.76 -5.12
CA GLY A 353 -2.94 -5.32 -3.86
C GLY A 353 -4.01 -6.22 -3.21
N ALA A 354 -5.27 -5.78 -3.23
CA ALA A 354 -6.39 -6.54 -2.71
C ALA A 354 -6.62 -7.83 -3.50
N GLU A 355 -6.55 -7.77 -4.84
CA GLU A 355 -6.66 -8.96 -5.68
C GLU A 355 -5.58 -9.99 -5.37
N LYS A 356 -4.32 -9.56 -5.24
CA LYS A 356 -3.21 -10.45 -4.88
C LYS A 356 -3.44 -11.08 -3.50
N GLN A 357 -3.84 -10.29 -2.50
CA GLN A 357 -4.06 -10.80 -1.15
C GLN A 357 -5.23 -11.77 -1.04
N VAL A 358 -6.36 -11.51 -1.73
CA VAL A 358 -7.49 -12.44 -1.78
C VAL A 358 -7.10 -13.75 -2.45
N LYS A 359 -6.39 -13.70 -3.58
CA LYS A 359 -5.91 -14.90 -4.27
C LYS A 359 -4.94 -15.69 -3.39
N ALA A 360 -4.03 -15.01 -2.69
CA ALA A 360 -3.09 -15.62 -1.76
C ALA A 360 -3.82 -16.34 -0.62
N SER A 361 -4.78 -15.68 0.02
CA SER A 361 -5.60 -16.27 1.09
C SER A 361 -6.33 -17.51 0.60
N LEU A 362 -6.99 -17.44 -0.56
CA LEU A 362 -7.73 -18.57 -1.13
C LEU A 362 -6.84 -19.76 -1.47
N VAL A 363 -5.64 -19.53 -2.04
CA VAL A 363 -4.66 -20.59 -2.31
C VAL A 363 -4.22 -21.27 -1.02
N LEU A 364 -3.83 -20.48 -0.02
CA LEU A 364 -3.36 -21.01 1.26
C LEU A 364 -4.46 -21.77 2.01
N GLU A 365 -5.70 -21.26 2.04
CA GLU A 365 -6.84 -21.97 2.61
C GLU A 365 -7.13 -23.31 1.88
N ALA A 366 -7.04 -23.30 0.55
CA ALA A 366 -7.22 -24.52 -0.23
C ALA A 366 -6.11 -25.55 0.03
N ILE A 367 -4.85 -25.12 0.24
CA ILE A 367 -3.74 -25.98 0.63
C ILE A 367 -3.95 -26.53 2.05
N VAL A 368 -4.40 -25.70 3.00
CA VAL A 368 -4.76 -26.15 4.37
C VAL A 368 -5.78 -27.27 4.31
N ALA A 369 -6.81 -27.12 3.50
CA ALA A 369 -7.86 -28.15 3.34
C ALA A 369 -7.34 -29.42 2.64
N ALA A 370 -6.53 -29.28 1.59
CA ALA A 370 -5.97 -30.41 0.84
C ALA A 370 -4.98 -31.24 1.66
N GLU A 371 -4.14 -30.59 2.45
CA GLU A 371 -3.11 -31.23 3.29
C GLU A 371 -3.62 -31.55 4.70
N LYS A 372 -4.86 -31.13 5.03
CA LYS A 372 -5.48 -31.29 6.34
C LYS A 372 -4.61 -30.77 7.48
N LEU A 373 -4.12 -29.55 7.30
CA LEU A 373 -3.27 -28.91 8.30
C LEU A 373 -4.12 -28.43 9.47
N GLU A 374 -3.74 -28.80 10.68
CA GLU A 374 -4.41 -28.39 11.91
C GLU A 374 -3.39 -27.65 12.81
N ALA A 375 -3.87 -26.65 13.54
CA ALA A 375 -3.07 -25.97 14.54
C ALA A 375 -3.18 -26.72 15.87
N THR A 376 -2.04 -27.02 16.50
CA THR A 376 -2.02 -27.59 17.85
C THR A 376 -2.15 -26.46 18.89
N GLU A 377 -2.63 -26.82 20.10
CA GLU A 377 -2.73 -25.84 21.20
C GLU A 377 -1.38 -25.20 21.56
N ASP A 378 -0.30 -25.94 21.45
CA ASP A 378 1.06 -25.42 21.71
C ASP A 378 1.48 -24.37 20.68
N GLU A 379 1.17 -24.59 19.41
CA GLU A 379 1.45 -23.63 18.33
C GLU A 379 0.61 -22.36 18.45
N ILE A 380 -0.67 -22.51 18.80
CA ILE A 380 -1.57 -21.39 19.07
C ILE A 380 -1.02 -20.55 20.23
N ASN A 381 -0.61 -21.18 21.33
CA ASN A 381 -0.03 -20.48 22.47
C ASN A 381 1.31 -19.81 22.12
N ALA A 382 2.17 -20.47 21.36
CA ALA A 382 3.43 -19.87 20.88
C ALA A 382 3.20 -18.63 19.99
N GLU A 383 2.19 -18.64 19.12
CA GLU A 383 1.86 -17.46 18.32
C GLU A 383 1.24 -16.33 19.17
N ILE A 384 0.43 -16.68 20.19
CA ILE A 384 -0.07 -15.71 21.18
C ILE A 384 1.09 -15.05 21.95
N ASP A 385 2.07 -15.82 22.41
CA ASP A 385 3.24 -15.31 23.13
C ASP A 385 4.08 -14.38 22.23
N LYS A 386 4.21 -14.74 20.97
CA LYS A 386 4.91 -13.90 19.97
C LYS A 386 4.18 -12.58 19.73
N LEU A 387 2.85 -12.61 19.56
CA LEU A 387 2.03 -11.39 19.44
C LEU A 387 2.13 -10.54 20.71
N ALA A 388 2.09 -11.17 21.88
CA ALA A 388 2.23 -10.49 23.17
C ALA A 388 3.56 -9.72 23.27
N GLN A 389 4.67 -10.34 22.86
CA GLN A 389 5.98 -9.69 22.80
C GLN A 389 6.02 -8.56 21.78
N GLN A 390 5.45 -8.78 20.60
CA GLN A 390 5.44 -7.78 19.51
C GLN A 390 4.66 -6.52 19.88
N TYR A 391 3.52 -6.68 20.56
CA TYR A 391 2.66 -5.55 20.95
C TYR A 391 2.93 -5.03 22.38
N GLY A 392 3.85 -5.65 23.13
CA GLY A 392 4.13 -5.30 24.53
C GLY A 392 2.93 -5.51 25.46
N MET A 393 2.10 -6.52 25.16
CA MET A 393 0.86 -6.85 25.89
C MET A 393 1.00 -8.20 26.60
N GLU A 394 0.15 -8.45 27.60
CA GLU A 394 0.09 -9.77 28.22
C GLU A 394 -0.66 -10.77 27.32
N ALA A 395 -0.22 -12.03 27.29
CA ALA A 395 -0.85 -13.10 26.50
C ALA A 395 -2.36 -13.25 26.75
N GLU A 396 -2.80 -13.02 28.00
CA GLU A 396 -4.23 -13.05 28.34
C GLU A 396 -5.03 -11.92 27.70
N GLN A 397 -4.42 -10.78 27.45
CA GLN A 397 -5.10 -9.66 26.75
C GLN A 397 -5.27 -9.98 25.26
N ILE A 398 -4.26 -10.60 24.65
CA ILE A 398 -4.36 -11.09 23.26
C ILE A 398 -5.46 -12.14 23.13
N LYS A 399 -5.53 -13.12 24.04
CA LYS A 399 -6.60 -14.15 24.06
C LYS A 399 -8.02 -13.58 24.18
N LYS A 400 -8.17 -12.43 24.82
CA LYS A 400 -9.47 -11.75 24.94
C LYS A 400 -9.81 -10.89 23.72
N ALA A 401 -8.78 -10.32 23.06
CA ALA A 401 -8.94 -9.43 21.92
C ALA A 401 -9.14 -10.20 20.61
N VAL A 402 -8.50 -11.35 20.44
CA VAL A 402 -8.53 -12.17 19.22
C VAL A 402 -9.13 -13.55 19.53
N PRO A 403 -10.17 -13.98 18.81
CA PRO A 403 -10.74 -15.32 18.96
C PRO A 403 -9.69 -16.41 18.66
N ALA A 404 -9.73 -17.51 19.45
CA ALA A 404 -8.78 -18.59 19.29
C ALA A 404 -8.83 -19.24 17.90
N ASP A 405 -10.00 -19.30 17.29
CA ASP A 405 -10.20 -19.85 15.94
C ASP A 405 -9.50 -19.02 14.87
N GLN A 406 -9.43 -17.70 15.05
CA GLN A 406 -8.71 -16.81 14.13
C GLN A 406 -7.20 -17.04 14.23
N ILE A 407 -6.67 -17.15 15.45
CA ILE A 407 -5.22 -17.46 15.65
C ILE A 407 -4.89 -18.85 15.09
N ALA A 408 -5.79 -19.82 15.27
CA ALA A 408 -5.62 -21.16 14.68
C ALA A 408 -5.59 -21.12 13.15
N ALA A 409 -6.45 -20.29 12.53
CA ALA A 409 -6.47 -20.07 11.08
C ALA A 409 -5.17 -19.42 10.59
N ASP A 410 -4.64 -18.44 11.32
CA ASP A 410 -3.37 -17.79 10.99
C ASP A 410 -2.20 -18.78 11.08
N VAL A 411 -2.16 -19.62 12.13
CA VAL A 411 -1.16 -20.67 12.30
C VAL A 411 -1.21 -21.69 11.17
N THR A 412 -2.41 -22.14 10.78
CA THR A 412 -2.56 -23.12 9.68
C THR A 412 -2.18 -22.52 8.34
N THR A 413 -2.52 -21.27 8.09
CA THR A 413 -2.12 -20.52 6.88
C THR A 413 -0.60 -20.39 6.79
N LYS A 414 0.06 -20.09 7.90
CA LYS A 414 1.52 -20.04 7.98
C LYS A 414 2.16 -21.42 7.72
N LYS A 415 1.59 -22.48 8.27
CA LYS A 415 2.04 -23.86 7.97
C LYS A 415 1.91 -24.21 6.48
N ALA A 416 0.83 -23.76 5.83
CA ALA A 416 0.67 -23.95 4.39
C ALA A 416 1.74 -23.22 3.57
N LEU A 417 2.08 -21.98 3.97
CA LEU A 417 3.16 -21.23 3.35
C LEU A 417 4.52 -21.90 3.60
N ASP A 418 4.81 -22.31 4.83
CA ASP A 418 6.03 -23.04 5.19
C ASP A 418 6.16 -24.34 4.36
N LEU A 419 5.06 -25.08 4.16
CA LEU A 419 5.05 -26.29 3.33
C LEU A 419 5.42 -25.99 1.86
N ILE A 420 4.94 -24.89 1.30
CA ILE A 420 5.31 -24.46 -0.06
C ILE A 420 6.81 -24.17 -0.10
N VAL A 421 7.32 -23.40 0.86
CA VAL A 421 8.74 -23.01 0.97
C VAL A 421 9.64 -24.23 1.15
N ASP A 422 9.30 -25.14 2.06
CA ASP A 422 10.10 -26.32 2.39
C ASP A 422 10.14 -27.32 1.21
N SER A 423 9.08 -27.37 0.40
CA SER A 423 9.05 -28.21 -0.79
C SER A 423 9.72 -27.59 -2.02
N ALA A 424 10.10 -26.31 -1.96
CA ALA A 424 10.61 -25.56 -3.10
C ALA A 424 12.01 -26.01 -3.52
N LYS A 425 12.28 -25.88 -4.81
CA LYS A 425 13.61 -26.06 -5.38
C LYS A 425 14.32 -24.71 -5.45
N LEU A 426 15.25 -24.50 -4.51
CA LEU A 426 15.98 -23.26 -4.44
C LEU A 426 17.08 -23.20 -5.51
N VAL A 427 17.03 -22.17 -6.34
CA VAL A 427 18.08 -21.85 -7.31
C VAL A 427 18.83 -20.62 -6.78
N ALA A 428 20.09 -20.80 -6.42
CA ALA A 428 20.92 -19.68 -6.01
C ALA A 428 21.04 -18.66 -7.15
N LYS A 429 20.71 -17.39 -6.89
CA LYS A 429 20.95 -16.31 -7.85
C LYS A 429 22.46 -16.20 -8.05
N LYS A 430 22.98 -16.62 -9.21
CA LYS A 430 24.36 -16.28 -9.59
C LYS A 430 24.48 -14.77 -9.55
N ALA A 431 25.35 -14.24 -8.68
CA ALA A 431 25.66 -12.83 -8.62
C ALA A 431 26.02 -12.37 -10.03
N GLU A 432 25.10 -11.68 -10.70
CA GLU A 432 25.46 -10.90 -11.86
C GLU A 432 26.39 -9.80 -11.36
N LYS A 433 27.69 -10.01 -11.59
CA LYS A 433 28.68 -8.95 -11.44
C LYS A 433 28.19 -7.80 -12.31
N LYS A 434 27.58 -6.77 -11.71
CA LYS A 434 27.38 -5.48 -12.34
C LYS A 434 28.74 -5.06 -12.88
N ALA A 435 28.92 -5.20 -14.18
CA ALA A 435 30.07 -4.65 -14.86
C ALA A 435 30.00 -3.14 -14.66
N ALA A 436 30.81 -2.65 -13.73
CA ALA A 436 31.05 -1.25 -13.57
C ALA A 436 31.47 -0.71 -14.95
N LYS A 437 30.60 0.10 -15.55
CA LYS A 437 30.97 0.94 -16.69
C LYS A 437 32.01 1.93 -16.18
N LYS A 438 33.28 1.52 -16.25
CA LYS A 438 34.39 2.46 -16.20
C LYS A 438 34.28 3.33 -17.44
N SER A 439 33.82 4.56 -17.25
CA SER A 439 34.03 5.63 -18.20
C SER A 439 35.53 5.93 -18.24
N THR A 440 36.24 5.27 -19.12
CA THR A 440 37.59 5.69 -19.47
C THR A 440 37.44 6.83 -20.47
N ALA A 441 37.56 8.05 -19.97
CA ALA A 441 38.02 9.18 -20.78
C ALA A 441 39.37 8.78 -21.38
N LYS A 442 39.44 8.60 -22.69
CA LYS A 442 40.70 8.46 -23.43
C LYS A 442 40.85 9.68 -24.32
N LYS A 443 41.85 10.45 -23.93
CA LYS A 443 42.41 11.59 -24.63
C LYS A 443 42.52 11.40 -26.12
N ALA A 444 42.27 12.50 -26.83
CA ALA A 444 42.64 12.76 -28.19
C ALA A 444 44.16 12.66 -28.39
N ASP A 445 44.57 12.06 -29.49
CA ASP A 445 45.64 12.62 -30.34
C ASP A 445 45.64 11.99 -31.72
N ASP A 446 45.46 12.84 -32.70
CA ASP A 446 46.15 13.04 -33.97
C ASP A 446 46.36 11.87 -34.97
N LYS A 447 45.77 11.99 -36.13
CA LYS A 447 46.39 12.21 -37.47
C LYS A 447 45.41 11.86 -38.63
N LYS A 448 44.98 12.93 -39.30
CA LYS A 448 45.17 13.29 -40.71
C LYS A 448 45.23 12.14 -41.77
N ALA A 449 44.30 12.11 -42.70
CA ALA A 449 44.45 12.27 -44.13
C ALA A 449 43.32 11.63 -44.96
N GLU A 450 42.61 12.47 -45.69
CA GLU A 450 42.30 12.40 -47.13
C GLU A 450 41.57 11.14 -47.71
N LYS A 451 40.41 11.29 -48.25
CA LYS A 451 40.03 11.66 -49.63
C LYS A 451 38.53 11.48 -49.86
N LYS A 452 37.88 12.53 -50.37
CA LYS A 452 36.67 12.54 -51.20
C LYS A 452 36.99 11.93 -52.62
N PRO A 453 36.05 11.82 -53.59
CA PRO A 453 34.60 12.02 -53.66
C PRO A 453 33.85 11.03 -54.62
N ALA A 454 32.56 11.37 -54.84
CA ALA A 454 31.72 11.20 -56.03
C ALA A 454 30.48 10.33 -55.80
N ALA A 455 29.33 10.83 -55.80
CA ALA A 455 28.44 11.52 -56.76
C ALA A 455 27.55 10.55 -57.53
N LYS A 456 26.29 10.85 -57.49
CA LYS A 456 25.24 10.96 -58.50
C LYS A 456 23.96 10.17 -58.19
N LYS A 457 22.91 10.92 -57.98
CA LYS A 457 21.77 11.24 -58.89
C LYS A 457 20.73 10.11 -58.96
N THR A 458 19.48 10.30 -58.90
CA THR A 458 18.40 11.23 -59.34
C THR A 458 17.09 10.50 -59.03
N ALA A 459 15.98 10.94 -58.81
CA ALA A 459 15.06 12.00 -59.13
C ALA A 459 13.67 11.61 -58.58
N ALA A 460 13.02 12.47 -57.92
CA ALA A 460 11.78 13.16 -58.30
C ALA A 460 10.55 12.33 -58.65
N LYS A 461 9.46 12.55 -57.87
CA LYS A 461 8.20 13.13 -58.37
C LYS A 461 7.13 13.28 -57.28
N LYS A 462 6.76 14.50 -57.01
CA LYS A 462 5.43 14.96 -56.64
C LYS A 462 4.58 15.00 -57.94
N PRO A 463 3.23 15.25 -57.98
CA PRO A 463 2.42 16.06 -57.07
C PRO A 463 0.91 15.67 -56.97
N ALA A 464 0.18 16.54 -56.30
CA ALA A 464 -1.15 17.11 -56.44
C ALA A 464 -2.29 16.42 -55.68
N ALA A 465 -2.89 17.05 -54.68
CA ALA A 465 -3.77 18.21 -54.60
C ALA A 465 -5.20 17.99 -55.14
N LYS A 466 -6.18 18.17 -54.23
CA LYS A 466 -7.41 18.97 -54.36
C LYS A 466 -8.36 18.65 -53.21
N LYS A 467 -8.66 19.63 -52.30
CA LYS A 467 -9.79 20.60 -52.36
C LYS A 467 -11.14 19.90 -52.34
N THR A 468 -12.05 20.16 -51.44
CA THR A 468 -12.82 21.36 -51.06
C THR A 468 -13.79 20.95 -49.95
N ALA A 469 -13.92 21.69 -48.91
CA ALA A 469 -14.87 22.78 -48.66
C ALA A 469 -16.14 22.36 -47.89
N LYS A 470 -16.29 22.96 -46.71
CA LYS A 470 -17.38 23.84 -46.27
C LYS A 470 -18.76 23.26 -45.96
N LYS A 471 -19.28 23.43 -44.80
CA LYS A 471 -20.28 24.40 -44.29
C LYS A 471 -20.69 23.92 -42.89
N GLU A 472 -20.58 24.71 -41.86
CA GLU A 472 -21.54 25.69 -41.30
C GLU A 472 -22.90 25.08 -40.93
N GLU A 473 -23.21 25.24 -39.75
CA GLU A 473 -24.18 26.06 -38.98
C GLU A 473 -25.02 25.14 -38.09
N ASP A 474 -25.07 25.45 -36.88
CA ASP A 474 -25.86 26.25 -35.95
C ASP A 474 -26.83 25.45 -35.08
N ALA A 475 -26.76 25.85 -33.82
CA ALA A 475 -27.81 26.12 -32.83
C ALA A 475 -28.74 24.99 -32.37
N GLU A 476 -28.65 24.62 -31.11
CA GLU A 476 -29.49 25.09 -29.99
C GLU A 476 -28.90 24.62 -28.67
#